data_680f2192b37379487a5966e36e80507b
#
_entry.id   680f2192b37379487a5966e36e80507b
#
_cell.length_a   1.000
_cell.length_b   1.000
_cell.length_c   1.000
_cell.angle_alpha   90.00
_cell.angle_beta   90.00
_cell.angle_gamma   90.00
#
_symmetry.space_group_name_H-M   'P 1'
#
loop_
_entity.id
_entity.type
_entity.pdbx_description
1 polymer ?
#
loop_
_entity_poly.entity_id
_entity_poly.type
_entity_poly.pdbx_seq_one_letter_code
_entity_poly.pdbx_strand_id
1 'polypeptide(L)'
;MKHKQTNATDIPESVKQNVFERDEGRCVWCGRSGGYVLPEAHFIARSRGGLGVEENILTLCRPCHENYDHGDLRQRQLMRDRFREYLKHYYPEWDESKLIYHKEGL
;
A
#
# COMPACT_ATOMS: atom_id res chain seq x y z
N MET A 1 24.86 -3.94 -0.75
CA MET A 1 23.88 -4.86 -0.16
C MET A 1 22.76 -4.11 0.52
N LYS A 2 21.53 -4.52 0.28
CA LYS A 2 20.39 -3.83 0.88
C LYS A 2 20.23 -4.19 2.36
N HIS A 3 19.83 -3.20 3.15
CA HIS A 3 19.47 -3.42 4.53
C HIS A 3 18.26 -4.35 4.62
N LYS A 4 18.13 -5.13 5.69
CA LYS A 4 17.00 -6.07 5.86
C LYS A 4 15.65 -5.37 5.78
N GLN A 5 15.51 -4.20 6.42
CA GLN A 5 14.26 -3.44 6.37
C GLN A 5 13.94 -3.01 4.94
N THR A 6 14.95 -2.58 4.19
CA THR A 6 14.76 -2.18 2.80
C THR A 6 14.23 -3.35 1.97
N ASN A 7 14.80 -4.56 2.16
CA ASN A 7 14.32 -5.74 1.46
C ASN A 7 12.86 -6.06 1.82
N ALA A 8 12.52 -5.95 3.11
CA ALA A 8 11.16 -6.26 3.58
C ALA A 8 10.12 -5.24 3.08
N THR A 9 10.54 -3.98 2.88
CA THR A 9 9.62 -2.92 2.45
C THR A 9 9.56 -2.74 0.93
N ASP A 10 10.52 -3.30 0.18
CA ASP A 10 10.46 -3.30 -1.29
C ASP A 10 9.29 -4.17 -1.73
N ILE A 11 8.68 -3.81 -2.86
CA ILE A 11 7.53 -4.54 -3.39
C ILE A 11 8.01 -5.49 -4.49
N PRO A 12 7.95 -6.82 -4.26
CA PRO A 12 8.32 -7.79 -5.29
C PRO A 12 7.39 -7.66 -6.51
N GLU A 13 7.89 -8.01 -7.67
CA GLU A 13 7.11 -7.95 -8.91
C GLU A 13 5.85 -8.80 -8.82
N SER A 14 5.94 -9.98 -8.19
CA SER A 14 4.78 -10.86 -8.02
C SER A 14 3.68 -10.19 -7.18
N VAL A 15 4.07 -9.43 -6.17
CA VAL A 15 3.11 -8.68 -5.34
C VAL A 15 2.45 -7.59 -6.17
N LYS A 16 3.23 -6.85 -6.96
CA LYS A 16 2.69 -5.80 -7.83
C LYS A 16 1.64 -6.37 -8.79
N GLN A 17 1.93 -7.51 -9.40
CA GLN A 17 0.99 -8.15 -10.31
C GLN A 17 -0.30 -8.53 -9.59
N ASN A 18 -0.19 -9.17 -8.45
CA ASN A 18 -1.35 -9.61 -7.68
C ASN A 18 -2.21 -8.43 -7.22
N VAL A 19 -1.55 -7.35 -6.77
CA VAL A 19 -2.24 -6.14 -6.33
C VAL A 19 -2.97 -5.48 -7.50
N PHE A 20 -2.29 -5.36 -8.64
CA PHE A 20 -2.88 -4.74 -9.82
C PHE A 20 -4.11 -5.52 -10.31
N GLU A 21 -4.03 -6.85 -10.31
CA GLU A 21 -5.16 -7.69 -10.67
C GLU A 21 -6.30 -7.57 -9.67
N ARG A 22 -5.99 -7.61 -8.37
CA ARG A 22 -7.00 -7.44 -7.31
C ARG A 22 -7.76 -6.13 -7.49
N ASP A 23 -7.03 -5.07 -7.82
CA ASP A 23 -7.58 -3.71 -7.95
C ASP A 23 -8.12 -3.42 -9.36
N GLU A 24 -8.11 -4.44 -10.24
CA GLU A 24 -8.65 -4.36 -11.60
C GLU A 24 -8.01 -3.26 -12.44
N GLY A 25 -6.73 -2.97 -12.18
CA GLY A 25 -6.00 -1.94 -12.90
C GLY A 25 -6.51 -0.53 -12.69
N ARG A 26 -7.26 -0.29 -11.61
CA ARG A 26 -7.86 1.01 -11.33
C ARG A 26 -7.36 1.58 -10.01
N CYS A 27 -7.29 2.90 -9.95
CA CYS A 27 -6.99 3.59 -8.70
C CYS A 27 -8.05 3.26 -7.65
N VAL A 28 -7.63 2.76 -6.50
CA VAL A 28 -8.55 2.37 -5.43
C VAL A 28 -9.32 3.57 -4.88
N TRP A 29 -8.77 4.78 -5.02
CA TRP A 29 -9.43 5.97 -4.50
C TRP A 29 -10.39 6.62 -5.50
N CYS A 30 -9.91 6.94 -6.71
CA CYS A 30 -10.70 7.69 -7.68
C CYS A 30 -11.25 6.86 -8.85
N GLY A 31 -10.84 5.60 -8.98
CA GLY A 31 -11.34 4.72 -10.02
C GLY A 31 -10.70 4.88 -11.39
N ARG A 32 -9.76 5.81 -11.53
CA ARG A 32 -9.08 6.06 -12.81
C ARG A 32 -8.25 4.86 -13.23
N SER A 33 -8.15 4.64 -14.56
CA SER A 33 -7.25 3.65 -15.13
C SER A 33 -6.28 4.35 -16.07
N GLY A 34 -5.21 3.67 -16.48
CA GLY A 34 -4.25 4.23 -17.44
C GLY A 34 -2.81 4.15 -16.97
N GLY A 35 -1.92 4.82 -17.72
CA GLY A 35 -0.48 4.64 -17.54
C GLY A 35 0.14 5.12 -16.25
N TYR A 36 -0.54 5.97 -15.50
CA TYR A 36 -0.02 6.47 -14.23
C TYR A 36 -0.73 5.84 -13.03
N VAL A 37 -1.41 4.73 -13.25
CA VAL A 37 -2.09 3.98 -12.19
C VAL A 37 -1.24 2.76 -11.91
N LEU A 38 -0.57 2.75 -10.74
CA LEU A 38 0.45 1.75 -10.43
C LEU A 38 0.23 1.10 -9.06
N PRO A 39 0.56 -0.20 -8.93
CA PRO A 39 0.40 -0.95 -7.68
C PRO A 39 1.60 -0.74 -6.75
N GLU A 40 1.85 0.51 -6.37
CA GLU A 40 3.06 0.87 -5.64
C GLU A 40 2.84 1.69 -4.38
N ALA A 41 1.58 1.87 -3.97
CA ALA A 41 1.30 2.69 -2.80
C ALA A 41 1.26 1.84 -1.53
N HIS A 42 2.10 2.18 -0.57
CA HIS A 42 2.11 1.52 0.74
C HIS A 42 1.01 2.10 1.62
N PHE A 43 0.16 1.25 2.18
CA PHE A 43 -0.84 1.68 3.15
C PHE A 43 -0.13 2.23 4.39
N ILE A 44 0.80 1.47 4.95
CA ILE A 44 1.73 1.96 5.97
C ILE A 44 3.02 2.27 5.24
N ALA A 45 3.47 3.52 5.35
CA ALA A 45 4.61 4.04 4.59
C ALA A 45 5.88 3.22 4.79
N ARG A 46 6.70 3.11 3.73
CA ARG A 46 8.01 2.46 3.82
C ARG A 46 8.86 3.07 4.93
N SER A 47 8.81 4.39 5.07
CA SER A 47 9.60 5.11 6.08
C SER A 47 9.23 4.69 7.50
N ARG A 48 8.07 4.09 7.67
CA ARG A 48 7.61 3.58 8.96
C ARG A 48 7.73 2.06 9.05
N GLY A 49 8.42 1.45 8.11
CA GLY A 49 8.62 0.02 8.06
C GLY A 49 7.50 -0.75 7.37
N GLY A 50 6.64 -0.07 6.62
CA GLY A 50 5.53 -0.74 5.93
C GLY A 50 6.03 -1.77 4.93
N LEU A 51 5.50 -3.00 5.05
CA LEU A 51 5.96 -4.14 4.26
C LEU A 51 5.49 -4.07 2.80
N GLY A 52 6.28 -4.68 1.91
CA GLY A 52 5.93 -4.81 0.49
C GLY A 52 5.11 -6.07 0.23
N VAL A 53 4.01 -6.24 0.95
CA VAL A 53 3.13 -7.39 0.83
C VAL A 53 1.75 -6.95 0.34
N GLU A 54 0.99 -7.87 -0.26
CA GLU A 54 -0.32 -7.54 -0.84
C GLU A 54 -1.23 -6.82 0.15
N GLU A 55 -1.18 -7.22 1.39
CA GLU A 55 -2.03 -6.67 2.44
C GLU A 55 -1.69 -5.22 2.80
N ASN A 56 -0.58 -4.71 2.29
CA ASN A 56 -0.13 -3.34 2.56
C ASN A 56 0.04 -2.49 1.29
N ILE A 57 -0.25 -3.04 0.12
CA ILE A 57 0.00 -2.32 -1.14
C ILE A 57 -1.31 -2.08 -1.88
N LEU A 58 -1.43 -0.90 -2.48
CA LEU A 58 -2.63 -0.47 -3.20
C LEU A 58 -2.25 0.09 -4.56
N THR A 59 -3.16 -0.07 -5.52
CA THR A 59 -3.02 0.56 -6.84
C THR A 59 -3.62 1.96 -6.74
N LEU A 60 -2.82 2.98 -6.98
CA LEU A 60 -3.27 4.37 -6.98
C LEU A 60 -2.72 5.08 -8.22
N CYS A 61 -3.49 6.05 -8.73
CA CYS A 61 -2.97 6.96 -9.74
C CYS A 61 -1.98 7.90 -9.08
N ARG A 62 -1.12 8.53 -9.87
CA ARG A 62 -0.07 9.40 -9.32
C ARG A 62 -0.64 10.53 -8.44
N PRO A 63 -1.67 11.28 -8.87
CA PRO A 63 -2.22 12.33 -7.99
C PRO A 63 -2.73 11.82 -6.66
N CYS A 64 -3.42 10.68 -6.65
CA CYS A 64 -3.94 10.11 -5.41
C CYS A 64 -2.82 9.59 -4.51
N HIS A 65 -1.78 9.01 -5.12
CA HIS A 65 -0.61 8.53 -4.38
C HIS A 65 0.08 9.71 -3.69
N GLU A 66 0.27 10.83 -4.41
CA GLU A 66 0.86 12.05 -3.84
C GLU A 66 0.00 12.58 -2.69
N ASN A 67 -1.32 12.63 -2.87
CA ASN A 67 -2.23 13.09 -1.82
C ASN A 67 -2.16 12.21 -0.57
N TYR A 68 -2.05 10.92 -0.75
CA TYR A 68 -1.96 10.01 0.40
C TYR A 68 -0.63 10.17 1.13
N ASP A 69 0.46 10.34 0.40
CA ASP A 69 1.78 10.47 1.01
C ASP A 69 2.04 11.87 1.57
N HIS A 70 1.57 12.91 0.90
CA HIS A 70 1.97 14.29 1.19
C HIS A 70 0.82 15.29 1.28
N GLY A 71 -0.42 14.85 1.18
CA GLY A 71 -1.58 15.73 1.28
C GLY A 71 -1.82 16.21 2.70
N ASP A 72 -2.86 17.02 2.89
CA ASP A 72 -3.19 17.48 4.23
C ASP A 72 -3.69 16.34 5.11
N LEU A 73 -3.64 16.54 6.41
CA LEU A 73 -3.96 15.49 7.39
C LEU A 73 -5.38 14.95 7.25
N ARG A 74 -6.35 15.82 6.99
CA ARG A 74 -7.74 15.40 6.87
C ARG A 74 -7.94 14.50 5.66
N GLN A 75 -7.39 14.89 4.52
CA GLN A 75 -7.47 14.12 3.29
C GLN A 75 -6.80 12.75 3.46
N ARG A 76 -5.62 12.75 4.06
CA ARG A 76 -4.88 11.52 4.29
C ARG A 76 -5.63 10.57 5.23
N GLN A 77 -6.28 11.12 6.25
CA GLN A 77 -7.03 10.30 7.20
C GLN A 77 -8.25 9.66 6.52
N LEU A 78 -8.96 10.41 5.68
CA LEU A 78 -10.09 9.87 4.93
C LEU A 78 -9.65 8.74 4.00
N MET A 79 -8.53 8.93 3.31
CA MET A 79 -7.98 7.90 2.43
C MET A 79 -7.56 6.67 3.22
N ARG A 80 -6.89 6.87 4.36
CA ARG A 80 -6.43 5.77 5.21
C ARG A 80 -7.62 4.92 5.69
N ASP A 81 -8.68 5.57 6.13
CA ASP A 81 -9.87 4.85 6.61
C ASP A 81 -10.49 4.03 5.48
N ARG A 82 -10.58 4.61 4.28
CA ARG A 82 -11.13 3.92 3.12
C ARG A 82 -10.25 2.72 2.74
N PHE A 83 -8.95 2.92 2.70
CA PHE A 83 -8.01 1.85 2.32
C PHE A 83 -8.02 0.72 3.34
N ARG A 84 -8.15 1.05 4.62
CA ARG A 84 -8.22 0.04 5.67
C ARG A 84 -9.42 -0.87 5.45
N GLU A 85 -10.59 -0.30 5.19
CA GLU A 85 -11.80 -1.09 4.95
C GLU A 85 -11.67 -1.91 3.67
N TYR A 86 -11.07 -1.34 2.64
CA TYR A 86 -10.84 -2.03 1.38
C TYR A 86 -9.95 -3.28 1.57
N LEU A 87 -8.85 -3.12 2.29
CA LEU A 87 -7.92 -4.23 2.53
C LEU A 87 -8.54 -5.30 3.42
N LYS A 88 -9.29 -4.90 4.43
CA LYS A 88 -10.02 -5.85 5.28
C LYS A 88 -11.01 -6.68 4.48
N HIS A 89 -11.63 -6.08 3.48
CA HIS A 89 -12.60 -6.76 2.63
C HIS A 89 -11.94 -7.93 1.86
N TYR A 90 -10.72 -7.71 1.36
CA TYR A 90 -10.03 -8.73 0.60
C TYR A 90 -9.28 -9.75 1.46
N TYR A 91 -8.91 -9.36 2.67
CA TYR A 91 -8.11 -10.23 3.56
C TYR A 91 -8.80 -10.35 4.91
N PRO A 92 -9.63 -11.38 5.10
CA PRO A 92 -10.41 -11.53 6.35
C PRO A 92 -9.58 -11.51 7.63
N GLU A 93 -8.34 -11.96 7.57
CA GLU A 93 -7.46 -11.98 8.74
C GLU A 93 -6.50 -10.80 8.77
N TRP A 94 -6.80 -9.75 8.00
CA TRP A 94 -5.96 -8.58 7.91
C TRP A 94 -5.76 -7.94 9.28
N ASP A 95 -4.49 -7.68 9.59
CA ASP A 95 -4.09 -7.13 10.89
C ASP A 95 -3.01 -6.07 10.64
N GLU A 96 -3.37 -4.82 10.88
CA GLU A 96 -2.49 -3.69 10.62
C GLU A 96 -1.14 -3.83 11.32
N SER A 97 -1.12 -4.39 12.53
CA SER A 97 0.12 -4.55 13.28
C SER A 97 1.12 -5.49 12.63
N LYS A 98 0.65 -6.34 11.71
CA LYS A 98 1.50 -7.30 11.00
C LYS A 98 2.08 -6.73 9.70
N LEU A 99 1.75 -5.50 9.36
CA LEU A 99 2.18 -4.87 8.11
C LEU A 99 3.46 -4.07 8.25
N ILE A 100 4.10 -4.12 9.41
CA ILE A 100 5.30 -3.34 9.72
C ILE A 100 6.48 -4.29 9.95
N TYR A 101 7.63 -3.92 9.38
CA TYR A 101 8.86 -4.67 9.61
C TYR A 101 9.24 -4.59 11.08
N HIS A 102 9.52 -5.74 11.68
CA HIS A 102 9.99 -5.82 13.06
C HIS A 102 11.40 -6.37 13.06
N LYS A 103 12.26 -5.69 13.80
CA LYS A 103 13.63 -6.13 13.96
C LYS A 103 13.62 -7.48 14.68
N GLU A 104 14.46 -8.40 14.20
CA GLU A 104 14.54 -9.74 14.77
C GLU A 104 14.80 -9.67 16.28
N GLY A 105 14.08 -10.51 17.02
CA GLY A 105 14.23 -10.56 18.47
C GLY A 105 13.36 -9.61 19.25
N LEU A 106 12.55 -8.83 18.58
CA LEU A 106 11.62 -7.91 19.24
C LEU A 106 10.24 -8.47 19.37
#